data_7e2cd9070e79a4c28a5e06be66b70ea1
#
_entry.id   7e2cd9070e79a4c28a5e06be66b70ea1
#
_cell.length_a   1.000
_cell.length_b   1.000
_cell.length_c   1.000
_cell.angle_alpha   90.00
_cell.angle_beta   90.00
_cell.angle_gamma   90.00
#
_symmetry.space_group_name_H-M   'P 1'
#
loop_
_entity.id
_entity.type
_entity.pdbx_description
1 polymer ?
#
loop_
_entity_poly.entity_id
_entity_poly.type
_entity_poly.pdbx_seq_one_letter_code
_entity_poly.pdbx_strand_id
1 'polypeptide(L)'
;MLLRCEHLTVRRGKRDVVTDVSAELRAGEIVALLGPNGAGKSTLLDALAGALTPAAGRIERHGRVGIALQAPDLARRTVLANVMLALAWWGVPRAERGDRAREALRAIGAEHLASRPAATLSGGERRRVHLARAIAVRPDVLMLDEPFAGLDAEVRSNLLEDALSALRSSARATLVVVHDRAEAWALADRLLILLDGRLVASGPPRELLEQPPSVEVARFLGFDGRIEDGRELLLTRPAHIALDPVGPLAARVTRATPLEDGARLELALEHGRVYAVAPLPAPRPGEDVRIRIDGGARFPSGDRGNRGYQSLDRASASVQEGEPAGADQQAERDEA
;
A
#
# COMPACT_ATOMS: atom_id res chain seq x y z
N MET A 1 -4.47 22.49 -10.55
CA MET A 1 -4.10 22.17 -9.16
C MET A 1 -5.33 22.25 -8.30
N LEU A 2 -5.61 21.20 -7.50
CA LEU A 2 -6.77 21.14 -6.60
C LEU A 2 -6.38 21.17 -5.13
N LEU A 3 -5.19 20.66 -4.81
CA LEU A 3 -4.61 20.73 -3.49
C LEU A 3 -3.11 20.86 -3.61
N ARG A 4 -2.50 21.67 -2.73
CA ARG A 4 -1.04 21.84 -2.62
C ARG A 4 -0.66 21.98 -1.17
N CYS A 5 0.41 21.33 -0.78
CA CYS A 5 1.07 21.62 0.48
C CYS A 5 2.54 21.98 0.24
N GLU A 6 3.06 22.87 1.06
CA GLU A 6 4.45 23.34 0.98
C GLU A 6 5.09 23.32 2.36
N HIS A 7 6.25 22.68 2.44
CA HIS A 7 7.07 22.56 3.64
C HIS A 7 6.27 22.11 4.88
N LEU A 8 5.35 21.16 4.66
CA LEU A 8 4.38 20.74 5.66
C LEU A 8 5.06 19.91 6.76
N THR A 9 4.92 20.36 8.01
CA THR A 9 5.31 19.60 9.19
C THR A 9 4.09 19.37 10.05
N VAL A 10 3.82 18.08 10.40
CA VAL A 10 2.67 17.69 11.21
C VAL A 10 3.13 16.96 12.45
N ARG A 11 2.62 17.40 13.59
CA ARG A 11 2.98 16.88 14.91
C ARG A 11 1.87 16.04 15.52
N ARG A 12 2.24 14.92 16.14
CA ARG A 12 1.37 14.12 17.02
C ARG A 12 1.99 14.10 18.43
N GLY A 13 1.31 14.71 19.38
CA GLY A 13 1.88 14.93 20.72
C GLY A 13 3.13 15.81 20.66
N LYS A 14 4.27 15.27 21.10
CA LYS A 14 5.56 15.97 21.09
C LYS A 14 6.47 15.62 19.89
N ARG A 15 6.03 14.70 19.01
CA ARG A 15 6.85 14.19 17.91
C ARG A 15 6.36 14.75 16.57
N ASP A 16 7.29 15.24 15.75
CA ASP A 16 7.05 15.53 14.35
C ASP A 16 6.98 14.19 13.59
N VAL A 17 5.78 13.89 13.07
CA VAL A 17 5.49 12.63 12.36
C VAL A 17 5.65 12.80 10.85
N VAL A 18 5.35 14.00 10.35
CA VAL A 18 5.59 14.42 8.97
C VAL A 18 6.48 15.64 9.02
N THR A 19 7.53 15.66 8.21
CA THR A 19 8.54 16.71 8.25
C THR A 19 8.87 17.20 6.85
N ASP A 20 8.66 18.49 6.60
CA ASP A 20 9.07 19.20 5.39
C ASP A 20 8.53 18.56 4.10
N VAL A 21 7.25 18.19 4.08
CA VAL A 21 6.61 17.58 2.92
C VAL A 21 6.00 18.65 2.02
N SER A 22 6.37 18.61 0.74
CA SER A 22 5.75 19.41 -0.32
C SER A 22 5.18 18.51 -1.39
N ALA A 23 3.88 18.65 -1.69
CA ALA A 23 3.18 17.85 -2.67
C ALA A 23 1.99 18.60 -3.25
N GLU A 24 1.52 18.16 -4.42
CA GLU A 24 0.35 18.72 -5.07
C GLU A 24 -0.55 17.62 -5.64
N LEU A 25 -1.84 17.89 -5.77
CA LEU A 25 -2.81 17.07 -6.49
C LEU A 25 -3.40 17.87 -7.64
N ARG A 26 -3.32 17.30 -8.83
CA ARG A 26 -3.80 17.91 -10.08
C ARG A 26 -5.14 17.29 -10.48
N ALA A 27 -5.92 18.04 -11.24
CA ALA A 27 -7.14 17.49 -11.80
C ALA A 27 -6.84 16.35 -12.79
N GLY A 28 -7.67 15.29 -12.73
CA GLY A 28 -7.57 14.11 -13.62
C GLY A 28 -6.64 13.02 -13.12
N GLU A 29 -5.93 13.20 -11.98
CA GLU A 29 -4.99 12.19 -11.50
C GLU A 29 -5.50 11.40 -10.28
N ILE A 30 -5.12 10.14 -10.23
CA ILE A 30 -5.13 9.31 -9.04
C ILE A 30 -3.69 9.22 -8.53
N VAL A 31 -3.45 9.68 -7.31
CA VAL A 31 -2.14 9.66 -6.65
C VAL A 31 -2.15 8.63 -5.54
N ALA A 32 -1.21 7.69 -5.53
CA ALA A 32 -1.04 6.76 -4.41
C ALA A 32 0.07 7.25 -3.47
N LEU A 33 -0.25 7.31 -2.18
CA LEU A 33 0.70 7.55 -1.10
C LEU A 33 1.17 6.22 -0.53
N LEU A 34 2.41 5.87 -0.81
CA LEU A 34 3.08 4.66 -0.36
C LEU A 34 4.07 4.95 0.78
N GLY A 35 4.29 3.97 1.62
CA GLY A 35 5.30 4.00 2.68
C GLY A 35 5.06 2.88 3.70
N PRO A 36 6.06 2.52 4.52
CA PRO A 36 5.91 1.52 5.54
C PRO A 36 4.90 1.94 6.63
N ASN A 37 4.52 0.99 7.47
CA ASN A 37 3.71 1.29 8.64
C ASN A 37 4.46 2.25 9.57
N GLY A 38 3.75 3.28 10.08
CA GLY A 38 4.36 4.32 10.90
C GLY A 38 5.09 5.42 10.14
N ALA A 39 5.17 5.40 8.81
CA ALA A 39 5.80 6.46 8.02
C ALA A 39 5.08 7.82 8.08
N GLY A 40 3.87 7.89 8.63
CA GLY A 40 3.12 9.14 8.75
C GLY A 40 2.03 9.35 7.69
N LYS A 41 1.71 8.35 6.87
CA LYS A 41 0.74 8.44 5.77
C LYS A 41 -0.63 8.96 6.21
N SER A 42 -1.28 8.32 7.19
CA SER A 42 -2.59 8.77 7.69
C SER A 42 -2.51 10.15 8.36
N THR A 43 -1.37 10.48 9.01
CA THR A 43 -1.16 11.80 9.61
C THR A 43 -1.05 12.89 8.54
N LEU A 44 -0.36 12.60 7.43
CA LEU A 44 -0.31 13.49 6.26
C LEU A 44 -1.71 13.64 5.65
N LEU A 45 -2.43 12.54 5.46
CA LEU A 45 -3.80 12.54 4.93
C LEU A 45 -4.74 13.40 5.79
N ASP A 46 -4.72 13.21 7.12
CA ASP A 46 -5.53 13.99 8.07
C ASP A 46 -5.23 15.50 7.99
N ALA A 47 -3.96 15.87 7.86
CA ALA A 47 -3.58 17.26 7.69
C ALA A 47 -4.04 17.82 6.34
N LEU A 48 -3.85 17.09 5.25
CA LEU A 48 -4.31 17.47 3.92
C LEU A 48 -5.84 17.59 3.85
N ALA A 49 -6.58 16.77 4.58
CA ALA A 49 -8.03 16.84 4.69
C ALA A 49 -8.52 17.97 5.61
N GLY A 50 -7.64 18.55 6.45
CA GLY A 50 -7.98 19.59 7.42
C GLY A 50 -8.45 19.08 8.78
N ALA A 51 -8.31 17.77 9.05
CA ALA A 51 -8.60 17.17 10.35
C ALA A 51 -7.50 17.44 11.38
N LEU A 52 -6.27 17.72 10.92
CA LEU A 52 -5.14 18.13 11.75
C LEU A 52 -4.59 19.47 11.28
N THR A 53 -4.25 20.32 12.26
CA THR A 53 -3.53 21.58 11.99
C THR A 53 -2.04 21.31 11.88
N PRO A 54 -1.38 21.74 10.81
CA PRO A 54 0.08 21.63 10.67
C PRO A 54 0.81 22.41 11.76
N ALA A 55 1.98 21.94 12.16
CA ALA A 55 2.90 22.66 13.03
C ALA A 55 3.70 23.71 12.25
N ALA A 56 3.96 23.45 10.95
CA ALA A 56 4.61 24.40 10.02
C ALA A 56 4.18 24.10 8.58
N GLY A 57 4.46 25.05 7.67
CA GLY A 57 4.08 24.96 6.26
C GLY A 57 2.67 25.45 5.99
N ARG A 58 2.23 25.30 4.75
CA ARG A 58 0.89 25.72 4.32
C ARG A 58 0.20 24.68 3.46
N ILE A 59 -1.13 24.70 3.47
CA ILE A 59 -1.99 23.84 2.64
C ILE A 59 -3.00 24.74 1.93
N GLU A 60 -3.01 24.66 0.61
CA GLU A 60 -4.00 25.31 -0.25
C GLU A 60 -4.97 24.26 -0.80
N ARG A 61 -6.29 24.50 -0.65
CA ARG A 61 -7.34 23.60 -1.12
C ARG A 61 -8.29 24.37 -2.05
N HIS A 62 -8.45 23.87 -3.26
CA HIS A 62 -9.35 24.46 -4.25
C HIS A 62 -10.51 23.48 -4.48
N GLY A 63 -11.60 23.70 -3.72
CA GLY A 63 -12.78 22.84 -3.75
C GLY A 63 -13.00 22.03 -2.46
N ARG A 64 -13.99 21.16 -2.51
CA ARG A 64 -14.41 20.35 -1.36
C ARG A 64 -13.63 19.06 -1.29
N VAL A 65 -13.12 18.74 -0.11
CA VAL A 65 -12.38 17.52 0.16
C VAL A 65 -13.29 16.51 0.83
N GLY A 66 -13.42 15.32 0.25
CA GLY A 66 -14.05 14.14 0.86
C GLY A 66 -12.98 13.19 1.38
N ILE A 67 -13.18 12.62 2.57
CA ILE A 67 -12.28 11.64 3.15
C ILE A 67 -13.03 10.36 3.54
N ALA A 68 -12.44 9.21 3.24
CA ALA A 68 -12.83 7.92 3.77
C ALA A 68 -11.69 7.35 4.60
N LEU A 69 -11.91 7.25 5.91
CA LEU A 69 -10.94 6.73 6.87
C LEU A 69 -10.85 5.20 6.77
N GLN A 70 -9.78 4.62 7.35
CA GLN A 70 -9.49 3.18 7.31
C GLN A 70 -10.61 2.30 7.86
N ALA A 71 -11.31 2.72 8.93
CA ALA A 71 -12.39 1.95 9.53
C ALA A 71 -13.72 2.22 8.81
N PRO A 72 -14.38 1.18 8.24
CA PRO A 72 -15.67 1.32 7.58
C PRO A 72 -16.83 1.36 8.61
N ASP A 73 -16.89 2.40 9.43
CA ASP A 73 -17.99 2.59 10.36
C ASP A 73 -19.30 2.89 9.63
N LEU A 74 -20.24 1.93 9.71
CA LEU A 74 -21.56 2.05 9.13
C LEU A 74 -22.61 2.19 10.24
N ALA A 75 -23.55 3.12 10.05
CA ALA A 75 -24.67 3.28 10.95
C ALA A 75 -25.57 2.02 10.93
N ARG A 76 -26.28 1.75 12.02
CA ARG A 76 -27.25 0.64 12.16
C ARG A 76 -28.51 0.89 11.30
N ARG A 77 -28.30 0.94 9.98
CA ARG A 77 -29.32 1.21 8.97
C ARG A 77 -29.10 0.29 7.76
N THR A 78 -29.94 0.38 6.75
CA THR A 78 -29.68 -0.30 5.48
C THR A 78 -28.47 0.30 4.78
N VAL A 79 -27.90 -0.46 3.84
CA VAL A 79 -26.78 -0.01 3.00
C VAL A 79 -27.12 1.29 2.27
N LEU A 80 -28.28 1.31 1.60
CA LEU A 80 -28.74 2.52 0.89
C LEU A 80 -28.86 3.73 1.84
N ALA A 81 -29.43 3.52 3.04
CA ALA A 81 -29.57 4.59 4.02
C ALA A 81 -28.22 5.11 4.55
N ASN A 82 -27.18 4.27 4.60
CA ASN A 82 -25.83 4.70 4.95
C ASN A 82 -25.22 5.62 3.89
N VAL A 83 -25.40 5.31 2.60
CA VAL A 83 -24.91 6.19 1.52
C VAL A 83 -25.71 7.49 1.46
N MET A 84 -27.04 7.41 1.59
CA MET A 84 -27.90 8.61 1.64
C MET A 84 -27.58 9.52 2.83
N LEU A 85 -27.13 8.98 3.96
CA LEU A 85 -26.71 9.75 5.12
C LEU A 85 -25.46 10.60 4.81
N ALA A 86 -24.48 10.04 4.12
CA ALA A 86 -23.30 10.78 3.68
C ALA A 86 -23.68 11.92 2.73
N LEU A 87 -24.57 11.65 1.78
CA LEU A 87 -25.11 12.67 0.87
C LEU A 87 -25.88 13.78 1.60
N ALA A 88 -26.59 13.42 2.68
CA ALA A 88 -27.30 14.39 3.52
C ALA A 88 -26.33 15.35 4.22
N TRP A 89 -25.28 14.81 4.83
CA TRP A 89 -24.24 15.61 5.48
C TRP A 89 -23.44 16.46 4.48
N TRP A 90 -23.31 15.98 3.25
CA TRP A 90 -22.67 16.72 2.18
C TRP A 90 -23.53 17.87 1.63
N GLY A 91 -24.82 17.94 2.01
CA GLY A 91 -25.75 18.97 1.58
C GLY A 91 -26.46 18.66 0.26
N VAL A 92 -26.44 17.42 -0.22
CA VAL A 92 -27.17 17.01 -1.43
C VAL A 92 -28.67 17.10 -1.18
N PRO A 93 -29.48 17.68 -2.10
CA PRO A 93 -30.93 17.77 -1.97
C PRO A 93 -31.59 16.41 -1.76
N ARG A 94 -32.62 16.34 -0.91
CA ARG A 94 -33.27 15.07 -0.53
C ARG A 94 -33.79 14.28 -1.74
N ALA A 95 -34.26 14.96 -2.76
CA ALA A 95 -34.80 14.35 -3.98
C ALA A 95 -33.74 13.58 -4.77
N GLU A 96 -32.48 14.00 -4.73
CA GLU A 96 -31.37 13.41 -5.50
C GLU A 96 -30.65 12.26 -4.77
N ARG A 97 -30.77 12.17 -3.44
CA ARG A 97 -29.95 11.26 -2.62
C ARG A 97 -30.15 9.79 -2.97
N GLY A 98 -31.41 9.40 -3.27
CA GLY A 98 -31.74 8.01 -3.58
C GLY A 98 -31.05 7.51 -4.84
N ASP A 99 -31.13 8.28 -5.91
CA ASP A 99 -30.56 7.90 -7.21
C ASP A 99 -29.03 7.95 -7.18
N ARG A 100 -28.44 9.01 -6.61
CA ARG A 100 -26.97 9.10 -6.42
C ARG A 100 -26.42 7.99 -5.53
N ALA A 101 -27.16 7.59 -4.49
CA ALA A 101 -26.75 6.49 -3.63
C ALA A 101 -26.74 5.14 -4.38
N ARG A 102 -27.78 4.86 -5.19
CA ARG A 102 -27.83 3.65 -6.03
C ARG A 102 -26.75 3.65 -7.09
N GLU A 103 -26.55 4.79 -7.77
CA GLU A 103 -25.48 4.95 -8.76
C GLU A 103 -24.10 4.63 -8.15
N ALA A 104 -23.79 5.19 -6.98
CA ALA A 104 -22.53 4.91 -6.29
C ALA A 104 -22.38 3.44 -5.86
N LEU A 105 -23.46 2.82 -5.39
CA LEU A 105 -23.47 1.39 -5.05
C LEU A 105 -23.26 0.51 -6.30
N ARG A 106 -23.88 0.88 -7.42
CA ARG A 106 -23.73 0.17 -8.70
C ARG A 106 -22.30 0.27 -9.21
N ALA A 107 -21.69 1.46 -9.12
CA ALA A 107 -20.33 1.71 -9.60
C ALA A 107 -19.26 0.84 -8.91
N ILE A 108 -19.54 0.28 -7.74
CA ILE A 108 -18.63 -0.60 -6.98
C ILE A 108 -19.23 -2.00 -6.74
N GLY A 109 -20.20 -2.43 -7.59
CA GLY A 109 -20.79 -3.77 -7.54
C GLY A 109 -21.60 -4.10 -6.29
N ALA A 110 -22.11 -3.09 -5.54
CA ALA A 110 -22.81 -3.29 -4.27
C ALA A 110 -24.31 -2.96 -4.30
N GLU A 111 -24.92 -2.70 -5.47
CA GLU A 111 -26.32 -2.31 -5.57
C GLU A 111 -27.29 -3.38 -5.02
N HIS A 112 -26.95 -4.66 -5.21
CA HIS A 112 -27.73 -5.80 -4.69
C HIS A 112 -27.83 -5.83 -3.16
N LEU A 113 -26.96 -5.09 -2.46
CA LEU A 113 -26.93 -4.97 -0.99
C LEU A 113 -27.80 -3.84 -0.47
N ALA A 114 -28.39 -2.99 -1.33
CA ALA A 114 -29.00 -1.71 -0.97
C ALA A 114 -30.02 -1.79 0.17
N SER A 115 -30.87 -2.83 0.20
CA SER A 115 -31.88 -3.04 1.23
C SER A 115 -31.38 -3.79 2.47
N ARG A 116 -30.19 -4.40 2.44
CA ARG A 116 -29.65 -5.19 3.56
C ARG A 116 -29.26 -4.28 4.73
N PRO A 117 -29.47 -4.72 5.98
CA PRO A 117 -28.90 -4.07 7.15
C PRO A 117 -27.37 -4.09 7.12
N ALA A 118 -26.72 -2.94 7.34
CA ALA A 118 -25.25 -2.84 7.31
C ALA A 118 -24.55 -3.74 8.34
N ALA A 119 -25.23 -4.11 9.42
CA ALA A 119 -24.71 -5.00 10.45
C ALA A 119 -24.51 -6.45 9.96
N THR A 120 -25.19 -6.87 8.87
CA THR A 120 -25.12 -8.23 8.32
C THR A 120 -24.11 -8.40 7.20
N LEU A 121 -23.35 -7.37 6.89
CA LEU A 121 -22.37 -7.36 5.81
C LEU A 121 -21.09 -8.10 6.20
N SER A 122 -20.51 -8.82 5.23
CA SER A 122 -19.13 -9.32 5.30
C SER A 122 -18.12 -8.16 5.33
N GLY A 123 -16.86 -8.44 5.60
CA GLY A 123 -15.78 -7.46 5.56
C GLY A 123 -15.65 -6.77 4.20
N GLY A 124 -15.66 -7.55 3.12
CA GLY A 124 -15.57 -7.06 1.75
C GLY A 124 -16.79 -6.21 1.34
N GLU A 125 -18.02 -6.70 1.62
CA GLU A 125 -19.25 -5.94 1.37
C GLU A 125 -19.25 -4.61 2.13
N ARG A 126 -18.77 -4.60 3.37
CA ARG A 126 -18.67 -3.40 4.20
C ARG A 126 -17.69 -2.39 3.58
N ARG A 127 -16.56 -2.84 3.05
CA ARG A 127 -15.57 -2.01 2.33
C ARG A 127 -16.17 -1.40 1.07
N ARG A 128 -16.90 -2.20 0.25
CA ARG A 128 -17.61 -1.69 -0.92
C ARG A 128 -18.58 -0.57 -0.55
N VAL A 129 -19.40 -0.77 0.48
CA VAL A 129 -20.35 0.26 0.95
C VAL A 129 -19.64 1.51 1.48
N HIS A 130 -18.50 1.34 2.16
CA HIS A 130 -17.70 2.47 2.63
C HIS A 130 -17.15 3.29 1.47
N LEU A 131 -16.63 2.65 0.44
CA LEU A 131 -16.17 3.30 -0.77
C LEU A 131 -17.33 3.99 -1.52
N ALA A 132 -18.51 3.32 -1.63
CA ALA A 132 -19.72 3.94 -2.20
C ALA A 132 -20.10 5.23 -1.50
N ARG A 133 -20.00 5.29 -0.16
CA ARG A 133 -20.27 6.53 0.60
C ARG A 133 -19.32 7.65 0.19
N ALA A 134 -18.05 7.35 -0.03
CA ALA A 134 -17.04 8.33 -0.38
C ALA A 134 -17.22 8.86 -1.80
N ILE A 135 -17.48 7.98 -2.77
CA ILE A 135 -17.67 8.40 -4.17
C ILE A 135 -19.02 9.08 -4.42
N ALA A 136 -20.07 8.71 -3.68
CA ALA A 136 -21.42 9.27 -3.86
C ALA A 136 -21.46 10.79 -3.69
N VAL A 137 -20.63 11.34 -2.82
CA VAL A 137 -20.61 12.78 -2.54
C VAL A 137 -19.97 13.62 -3.64
N ARG A 138 -19.24 12.99 -4.58
CA ARG A 138 -18.56 13.63 -5.72
C ARG A 138 -17.75 14.86 -5.28
N PRO A 139 -16.72 14.69 -4.44
CA PRO A 139 -15.89 15.80 -3.98
C PRO A 139 -14.97 16.28 -5.10
N ASP A 140 -14.39 17.49 -4.97
CA ASP A 140 -13.33 17.93 -5.86
C ASP A 140 -12.04 17.10 -5.65
N VAL A 141 -11.69 16.83 -4.39
CA VAL A 141 -10.58 15.95 -4.00
C VAL A 141 -11.14 14.84 -3.11
N LEU A 142 -10.91 13.60 -3.51
CA LEU A 142 -11.22 12.41 -2.71
C LEU A 142 -9.96 11.86 -2.05
N MET A 143 -10.01 11.62 -0.75
CA MET A 143 -8.92 11.02 0.03
C MET A 143 -9.38 9.71 0.65
N LEU A 144 -8.62 8.64 0.41
CA LEU A 144 -8.93 7.29 0.88
C LEU A 144 -7.75 6.76 1.72
N ASP A 145 -8.03 6.34 2.95
CA ASP A 145 -7.03 5.73 3.82
C ASP A 145 -7.19 4.20 3.84
N GLU A 146 -6.30 3.49 3.15
CA GLU A 146 -6.24 2.04 3.03
C GLU A 146 -7.59 1.39 2.68
N PRO A 147 -8.25 1.80 1.58
CA PRO A 147 -9.62 1.36 1.27
C PRO A 147 -9.73 -0.13 0.95
N PHE A 148 -8.62 -0.81 0.66
CA PHE A 148 -8.56 -2.23 0.28
C PHE A 148 -7.96 -3.13 1.38
N ALA A 149 -7.59 -2.58 2.53
CA ALA A 149 -6.95 -3.34 3.61
C ALA A 149 -7.84 -4.43 4.19
N GLY A 150 -7.25 -5.60 4.54
CA GLY A 150 -7.96 -6.69 5.19
C GLY A 150 -8.92 -7.47 4.29
N LEU A 151 -8.78 -7.36 2.98
CA LEU A 151 -9.48 -8.18 1.99
C LEU A 151 -8.59 -9.34 1.54
N ASP A 152 -9.20 -10.49 1.26
CA ASP A 152 -8.51 -11.57 0.54
C ASP A 152 -8.15 -11.14 -0.90
N ALA A 153 -7.28 -11.89 -1.55
CA ALA A 153 -6.69 -11.49 -2.83
C ALA A 153 -7.73 -11.37 -3.95
N GLU A 154 -8.70 -12.28 -4.00
CA GLU A 154 -9.75 -12.30 -5.04
C GLU A 154 -10.72 -11.12 -4.88
N VAL A 155 -11.24 -10.92 -3.67
CA VAL A 155 -12.15 -9.80 -3.35
C VAL A 155 -11.46 -8.47 -3.57
N ARG A 156 -10.16 -8.38 -3.25
CA ARG A 156 -9.34 -7.19 -3.46
C ARG A 156 -9.18 -6.86 -4.94
N SER A 157 -8.82 -7.85 -5.77
CA SER A 157 -8.65 -7.66 -7.22
C SER A 157 -9.94 -7.15 -7.86
N ASN A 158 -11.07 -7.81 -7.57
CA ASN A 158 -12.37 -7.41 -8.09
C ASN A 158 -12.77 -5.99 -7.64
N LEU A 159 -12.49 -5.63 -6.38
CA LEU A 159 -12.80 -4.30 -5.88
C LEU A 159 -11.89 -3.23 -6.50
N LEU A 160 -10.62 -3.53 -6.78
CA LEU A 160 -9.69 -2.60 -7.44
C LEU A 160 -10.16 -2.25 -8.86
N GLU A 161 -10.61 -3.23 -9.62
CA GLU A 161 -11.14 -3.01 -10.99
C GLU A 161 -12.40 -2.12 -10.97
N ASP A 162 -13.37 -2.46 -10.11
CA ASP A 162 -14.58 -1.66 -9.93
C ASP A 162 -14.24 -0.23 -9.46
N ALA A 163 -13.31 -0.12 -8.49
CA ALA A 163 -12.94 1.16 -7.88
C ALA A 163 -12.25 2.10 -8.86
N LEU A 164 -11.36 1.61 -9.74
CA LEU A 164 -10.61 2.47 -10.66
C LEU A 164 -11.52 3.35 -11.52
N SER A 165 -12.53 2.75 -12.15
CA SER A 165 -13.51 3.47 -12.97
C SER A 165 -14.34 4.43 -12.12
N ALA A 166 -14.80 3.96 -10.95
CA ALA A 166 -15.61 4.76 -10.02
C ALA A 166 -14.83 5.98 -9.48
N LEU A 167 -13.56 5.83 -9.12
CA LEU A 167 -12.71 6.92 -8.63
C LEU A 167 -12.48 7.99 -9.70
N ARG A 168 -12.16 7.56 -10.93
CA ARG A 168 -11.96 8.50 -12.05
C ARG A 168 -13.19 9.32 -12.39
N SER A 169 -14.41 8.77 -12.19
CA SER A 169 -15.66 9.44 -12.49
C SER A 169 -16.25 10.25 -11.33
N SER A 170 -15.85 9.96 -10.10
CA SER A 170 -16.49 10.53 -8.90
C SER A 170 -15.79 11.75 -8.31
N ALA A 171 -14.52 11.96 -8.61
CA ALA A 171 -13.75 13.09 -8.10
C ALA A 171 -12.86 13.68 -9.19
N ARG A 172 -12.48 14.96 -9.01
CA ARG A 172 -11.54 15.61 -9.95
C ARG A 172 -10.10 15.23 -9.69
N ALA A 173 -9.75 14.85 -8.47
CA ALA A 173 -8.48 14.20 -8.12
C ALA A 173 -8.70 13.25 -6.94
N THR A 174 -7.90 12.18 -6.88
CA THR A 174 -7.95 11.21 -5.78
C THR A 174 -6.56 10.99 -5.18
N LEU A 175 -6.46 11.00 -3.85
CA LEU A 175 -5.30 10.57 -3.10
C LEU A 175 -5.65 9.29 -2.36
N VAL A 176 -4.97 8.19 -2.66
CA VAL A 176 -5.20 6.89 -2.03
C VAL A 176 -3.97 6.50 -1.22
N VAL A 177 -4.11 6.31 0.07
CA VAL A 177 -3.09 5.67 0.90
C VAL A 177 -3.19 4.18 0.71
N VAL A 178 -2.11 3.56 0.30
CA VAL A 178 -1.99 2.11 0.14
C VAL A 178 -0.70 1.60 0.77
N HIS A 179 -0.69 0.35 1.19
CA HIS A 179 0.50 -0.31 1.73
C HIS A 179 1.05 -1.37 0.76
N ASP A 180 0.22 -1.86 -0.14
CA ASP A 180 0.59 -2.83 -1.17
C ASP A 180 1.02 -2.11 -2.46
N ARG A 181 2.19 -2.47 -2.96
CA ARG A 181 2.71 -1.92 -4.22
C ARG A 181 1.83 -2.28 -5.41
N ALA A 182 1.30 -3.52 -5.45
CA ALA A 182 0.43 -3.94 -6.55
C ALA A 182 -0.85 -3.08 -6.63
N GLU A 183 -1.44 -2.71 -5.49
CA GLU A 183 -2.56 -1.76 -5.42
C GLU A 183 -2.18 -0.40 -6.02
N ALA A 184 -1.00 0.12 -5.63
CA ALA A 184 -0.53 1.41 -6.14
C ALA A 184 -0.29 1.38 -7.64
N TRP A 185 0.29 0.29 -8.17
CA TRP A 185 0.52 0.11 -9.62
C TRP A 185 -0.78 -0.03 -10.41
N ALA A 186 -1.79 -0.66 -9.84
CA ALA A 186 -3.09 -0.85 -10.50
C ALA A 186 -3.90 0.45 -10.59
N LEU A 187 -3.76 1.35 -9.60
CA LEU A 187 -4.63 2.51 -9.45
C LEU A 187 -4.00 3.83 -9.91
N ALA A 188 -2.71 4.04 -9.62
CA ALA A 188 -2.15 5.37 -9.60
C ALA A 188 -1.50 5.81 -10.91
N ASP A 189 -1.75 7.05 -11.29
CA ASP A 189 -1.02 7.75 -12.34
C ASP A 189 0.33 8.25 -11.80
N ARG A 190 0.41 8.54 -10.49
CA ARG A 190 1.61 9.03 -9.82
C ARG A 190 1.71 8.49 -8.39
N LEU A 191 2.92 8.15 -7.98
CA LEU A 191 3.24 7.75 -6.61
C LEU A 191 3.83 8.91 -5.83
N LEU A 192 3.54 8.93 -4.53
CA LEU A 192 4.25 9.66 -3.50
C LEU A 192 4.82 8.62 -2.53
N ILE A 193 6.14 8.59 -2.35
CA ILE A 193 6.78 7.64 -1.42
C ILE A 193 7.21 8.40 -0.17
N LEU A 194 6.58 8.04 0.95
CA LEU A 194 6.83 8.63 2.27
C LEU A 194 7.64 7.64 3.13
N LEU A 195 8.85 8.01 3.50
CA LEU A 195 9.72 7.24 4.40
C LEU A 195 10.10 8.13 5.58
N ASP A 196 10.00 7.62 6.80
CA ASP A 196 10.35 8.33 8.03
C ASP A 196 9.80 9.76 8.13
N GLY A 197 8.55 9.95 7.70
CA GLY A 197 7.87 11.24 7.73
C GLY A 197 8.28 12.22 6.63
N ARG A 198 9.11 11.81 5.67
CA ARG A 198 9.60 12.64 4.56
C ARG A 198 9.15 12.10 3.21
N LEU A 199 8.80 12.98 2.30
CA LEU A 199 8.55 12.61 0.92
C LEU A 199 9.90 12.42 0.20
N VAL A 200 10.24 11.17 -0.11
CA VAL A 200 11.55 10.82 -0.70
C VAL A 200 11.50 10.62 -2.21
N ALA A 201 10.31 10.39 -2.77
CA ALA A 201 10.13 10.29 -4.21
C ALA A 201 8.70 10.65 -4.63
N SER A 202 8.56 11.19 -5.83
CA SER A 202 7.29 11.46 -6.51
C SER A 202 7.48 11.27 -8.01
N GLY A 203 6.62 10.46 -8.65
CA GLY A 203 6.68 10.23 -10.09
C GLY A 203 5.72 9.12 -10.55
N PRO A 204 5.58 8.92 -11.87
CA PRO A 204 4.85 7.79 -12.42
C PRO A 204 5.41 6.45 -11.89
N PRO A 205 4.56 5.45 -11.61
CA PRO A 205 4.99 4.17 -11.04
C PRO A 205 6.12 3.52 -11.84
N ARG A 206 5.99 3.52 -13.17
CA ARG A 206 6.95 2.91 -14.08
C ARG A 206 8.31 3.59 -14.03
N GLU A 207 8.35 4.92 -14.06
CA GLU A 207 9.60 5.69 -14.01
C GLU A 207 10.36 5.47 -12.70
N LEU A 208 9.64 5.49 -11.57
CA LEU A 208 10.24 5.22 -10.26
C LEU A 208 10.79 3.80 -10.13
N LEU A 209 10.20 2.85 -10.87
CA LEU A 209 10.67 1.47 -10.89
C LEU A 209 11.86 1.27 -11.83
N GLU A 210 11.89 1.97 -12.97
CA GLU A 210 13.00 1.92 -13.93
C GLU A 210 14.21 2.70 -13.42
N GLN A 211 13.99 3.85 -12.78
CA GLN A 211 15.02 4.77 -12.31
C GLN A 211 14.70 5.28 -10.89
N PRO A 212 14.83 4.43 -9.86
CA PRO A 212 14.63 4.89 -8.50
C PRO A 212 15.66 5.97 -8.13
N PRO A 213 15.24 7.11 -7.52
CA PRO A 213 16.10 8.25 -7.29
C PRO A 213 17.18 8.04 -6.22
N SER A 214 17.05 7.01 -5.39
CA SER A 214 18.01 6.69 -4.33
C SER A 214 18.01 5.21 -3.99
N VAL A 215 19.06 4.73 -3.32
CA VAL A 215 19.18 3.38 -2.78
C VAL A 215 18.01 3.06 -1.83
N GLU A 216 17.59 4.04 -1.04
CA GLU A 216 16.48 3.88 -0.10
C GLU A 216 15.15 3.60 -0.83
N VAL A 217 14.85 4.41 -1.86
CA VAL A 217 13.66 4.22 -2.70
C VAL A 217 13.74 2.90 -3.47
N ALA A 218 14.89 2.55 -4.04
CA ALA A 218 15.08 1.28 -4.73
C ALA A 218 14.76 0.09 -3.82
N ARG A 219 15.30 0.08 -2.59
CA ARG A 219 15.02 -0.97 -1.60
C ARG A 219 13.54 -1.02 -1.23
N PHE A 220 12.92 0.12 -0.97
CA PHE A 220 11.47 0.18 -0.70
C PHE A 220 10.66 -0.38 -1.88
N LEU A 221 11.11 -0.19 -3.12
CA LEU A 221 10.50 -0.73 -4.33
C LEU A 221 10.85 -2.21 -4.60
N GLY A 222 11.60 -2.88 -3.71
CA GLY A 222 11.90 -4.31 -3.78
C GLY A 222 13.12 -4.68 -4.59
N PHE A 223 14.10 -3.78 -4.70
CA PHE A 223 15.41 -4.08 -5.21
C PHE A 223 16.26 -4.70 -4.08
N ASP A 224 16.00 -5.96 -3.77
CA ASP A 224 16.59 -6.68 -2.64
C ASP A 224 17.99 -7.23 -2.96
N GLY A 225 18.25 -7.52 -4.24
CA GLY A 225 19.54 -8.01 -4.70
C GLY A 225 20.58 -6.89 -4.72
N ARG A 226 21.83 -7.23 -4.36
CA ARG A 226 22.94 -6.29 -4.26
C ARG A 226 24.21 -6.90 -4.85
N ILE A 227 24.84 -6.17 -5.77
CA ILE A 227 26.16 -6.48 -6.32
C ILE A 227 26.99 -5.21 -6.22
N GLU A 228 28.21 -5.31 -5.71
CA GLU A 228 29.11 -4.16 -5.51
C GLU A 228 30.50 -4.52 -6.02
N ASP A 229 30.97 -3.82 -7.06
CA ASP A 229 32.28 -4.04 -7.67
C ASP A 229 33.38 -3.06 -7.21
N GLY A 230 33.10 -2.30 -6.14
CA GLY A 230 33.99 -1.28 -5.58
C GLY A 230 33.83 0.09 -6.22
N ARG A 231 33.21 0.21 -7.40
CA ARG A 231 32.91 1.47 -8.09
C ARG A 231 31.44 1.80 -8.11
N GLU A 232 30.62 0.79 -8.37
CA GLU A 232 29.17 0.89 -8.49
C GLU A 232 28.47 -0.12 -7.57
N LEU A 233 27.32 0.28 -7.12
CA LEU A 233 26.34 -0.56 -6.46
C LEU A 233 25.18 -0.83 -7.44
N LEU A 234 25.01 -2.08 -7.86
CA LEU A 234 23.87 -2.54 -8.63
C LEU A 234 22.84 -3.16 -7.68
N LEU A 235 21.66 -2.61 -7.65
CA LEU A 235 20.50 -3.20 -6.97
C LEU A 235 19.59 -3.86 -7.99
N THR A 236 19.12 -5.09 -7.68
CA THR A 236 18.29 -5.88 -8.58
C THR A 236 17.01 -6.35 -7.90
N ARG A 237 15.98 -6.58 -8.70
CA ARG A 237 14.75 -7.28 -8.30
C ARG A 237 14.82 -8.73 -8.81
N PRO A 238 14.03 -9.65 -8.23
CA PRO A 238 13.97 -11.02 -8.73
C PRO A 238 13.65 -11.11 -10.23
N ALA A 239 12.80 -10.20 -10.74
CA ALA A 239 12.45 -10.14 -12.16
C ALA A 239 13.61 -9.74 -13.10
N HIS A 240 14.71 -9.21 -12.57
CA HIS A 240 15.91 -8.86 -13.34
C HIS A 240 16.89 -10.02 -13.46
N ILE A 241 16.65 -11.14 -12.79
CA ILE A 241 17.57 -12.27 -12.72
C ILE A 241 16.94 -13.47 -13.43
N ALA A 242 17.56 -13.87 -14.51
CA ALA A 242 17.19 -15.09 -15.23
C ALA A 242 18.19 -16.21 -14.91
N LEU A 243 17.68 -17.40 -14.57
CA LEU A 243 18.50 -18.62 -14.59
C LEU A 243 18.76 -18.99 -16.07
N ASP A 244 20.02 -19.01 -16.46
CA ASP A 244 20.44 -19.22 -17.82
C ASP A 244 21.68 -20.14 -17.83
N PRO A 245 21.57 -21.39 -18.32
CA PRO A 245 22.70 -22.33 -18.32
C PRO A 245 23.97 -21.82 -19.01
N VAL A 246 23.83 -20.89 -19.97
CA VAL A 246 24.94 -20.24 -20.67
C VAL A 246 25.19 -18.80 -20.20
N GLY A 247 24.50 -18.39 -19.13
CA GLY A 247 24.62 -17.05 -18.54
C GLY A 247 26.05 -16.71 -18.13
N PRO A 248 26.43 -15.43 -18.15
CA PRO A 248 27.82 -15.02 -17.92
C PRO A 248 28.27 -15.16 -16.45
N LEU A 249 27.34 -15.14 -15.50
CA LEU A 249 27.66 -15.10 -14.07
C LEU A 249 27.42 -16.46 -13.40
N ALA A 250 28.41 -16.95 -12.67
CA ALA A 250 28.24 -18.08 -11.77
C ALA A 250 27.66 -17.64 -10.44
N ALA A 251 26.72 -18.38 -9.92
CA ALA A 251 26.08 -18.12 -8.65
C ALA A 251 25.82 -19.45 -7.90
N ARG A 252 25.82 -19.39 -6.58
CA ARG A 252 25.50 -20.55 -5.72
C ARG A 252 24.15 -20.30 -5.03
N VAL A 253 23.27 -21.29 -5.11
CA VAL A 253 22.00 -21.25 -4.39
C VAL A 253 22.27 -21.38 -2.89
N THR A 254 22.00 -20.34 -2.10
CA THR A 254 22.13 -20.36 -0.65
C THR A 254 20.82 -20.73 0.03
N ARG A 255 19.70 -20.36 -0.57
CA ARG A 255 18.35 -20.64 -0.06
C ARG A 255 17.36 -20.81 -1.19
N ALA A 256 16.43 -21.74 -1.05
CA ALA A 256 15.26 -21.89 -1.91
C ALA A 256 14.01 -21.88 -1.03
N THR A 257 13.14 -20.88 -1.23
CA THR A 257 11.89 -20.75 -0.50
C THR A 257 10.75 -21.12 -1.46
N PRO A 258 9.95 -22.15 -1.15
CA PRO A 258 8.84 -22.57 -2.01
C PRO A 258 7.83 -21.44 -2.24
N LEU A 259 7.31 -21.35 -3.45
CA LEU A 259 6.18 -20.55 -3.86
C LEU A 259 5.14 -21.50 -4.46
N GLU A 260 3.92 -21.02 -4.71
CA GLU A 260 2.84 -21.81 -5.31
C GLU A 260 3.26 -22.43 -6.65
N ASP A 261 3.87 -21.63 -7.54
CA ASP A 261 4.28 -22.05 -8.88
C ASP A 261 5.81 -22.10 -9.08
N GLY A 262 6.58 -22.33 -8.00
CA GLY A 262 8.03 -22.35 -8.13
C GLY A 262 8.78 -22.21 -6.83
N ALA A 263 9.91 -21.50 -6.88
CA ALA A 263 10.70 -21.15 -5.71
C ALA A 263 11.35 -19.78 -5.87
N ARG A 264 11.42 -19.02 -4.78
CA ARG A 264 12.30 -17.85 -4.66
C ARG A 264 13.68 -18.34 -4.23
N LEU A 265 14.67 -18.07 -5.04
CA LEU A 265 16.06 -18.42 -4.81
C LEU A 265 16.85 -17.23 -4.28
N GLU A 266 17.70 -17.48 -3.29
CA GLU A 266 18.75 -16.58 -2.88
C GLU A 266 20.07 -17.10 -3.47
N LEU A 267 20.76 -16.25 -4.24
CA LEU A 267 21.92 -16.60 -5.04
C LEU A 267 23.11 -15.78 -4.59
N ALA A 268 24.14 -16.44 -4.10
CA ALA A 268 25.43 -15.82 -3.77
C ALA A 268 26.30 -15.71 -5.03
N LEU A 269 26.88 -14.53 -5.22
CA LEU A 269 27.88 -14.21 -6.24
C LEU A 269 29.20 -13.84 -5.56
N GLU A 270 30.28 -13.74 -6.32
CA GLU A 270 31.61 -13.31 -5.80
C GLU A 270 31.52 -11.92 -5.11
N HIS A 271 30.76 -11.00 -5.69
CA HIS A 271 30.66 -9.62 -5.20
C HIS A 271 29.24 -9.23 -4.76
N GLY A 272 28.46 -10.18 -4.23
CA GLY A 272 27.14 -9.84 -3.74
C GLY A 272 26.16 -11.00 -3.68
N ARG A 273 24.89 -10.61 -3.61
CA ARG A 273 23.76 -11.53 -3.51
C ARG A 273 22.60 -11.01 -4.31
N VAL A 274 21.93 -11.89 -5.04
CA VAL A 274 20.72 -11.55 -5.81
C VAL A 274 19.62 -12.56 -5.53
N TYR A 275 18.41 -12.23 -5.95
CA TYR A 275 17.26 -13.10 -5.83
C TYR A 275 16.66 -13.38 -7.20
N ALA A 276 16.21 -14.61 -7.41
CA ALA A 276 15.50 -15.03 -8.63
C ALA A 276 14.22 -15.78 -8.26
N VAL A 277 13.31 -15.88 -9.21
CA VAL A 277 12.16 -16.80 -9.15
C VAL A 277 12.40 -17.87 -10.21
N ALA A 278 12.33 -19.13 -9.82
CA ALA A 278 12.49 -20.27 -10.71
C ALA A 278 11.22 -21.13 -10.71
N PRO A 279 10.79 -21.67 -11.87
CA PRO A 279 9.73 -22.66 -11.93
C PRO A 279 10.19 -23.99 -11.31
N LEU A 280 9.26 -24.90 -11.09
CA LEU A 280 9.57 -26.26 -10.65
C LEU A 280 10.00 -27.15 -11.86
N PRO A 281 10.98 -28.06 -11.68
CA PRO A 281 11.79 -28.27 -10.45
C PRO A 281 12.84 -27.16 -10.27
N ALA A 282 12.84 -26.53 -9.08
CA ALA A 282 13.77 -25.44 -8.78
C ALA A 282 15.12 -25.99 -8.27
N PRO A 283 16.25 -25.29 -8.53
CA PRO A 283 17.55 -25.60 -7.97
C PRO A 283 17.54 -25.65 -6.44
N ARG A 284 18.32 -26.57 -5.87
CA ARG A 284 18.41 -26.78 -4.42
C ARG A 284 19.52 -25.96 -3.78
N PRO A 285 19.43 -25.66 -2.49
CA PRO A 285 20.53 -25.07 -1.75
C PRO A 285 21.83 -25.89 -1.89
N GLY A 286 22.94 -25.21 -2.19
CA GLY A 286 24.24 -25.80 -2.46
C GLY A 286 24.55 -26.06 -3.94
N GLU A 287 23.55 -25.99 -4.82
CA GLU A 287 23.78 -26.14 -6.26
C GLU A 287 24.38 -24.86 -6.85
N ASP A 288 25.31 -25.07 -7.81
CA ASP A 288 25.87 -23.99 -8.61
C ASP A 288 24.99 -23.79 -9.88
N VAL A 289 24.63 -22.56 -10.15
CA VAL A 289 23.80 -22.16 -11.29
C VAL A 289 24.49 -21.06 -12.06
N ARG A 290 24.08 -20.86 -13.31
CA ARG A 290 24.49 -19.69 -14.08
C ARG A 290 23.29 -18.76 -14.25
N ILE A 291 23.57 -17.46 -14.24
CA ILE A 291 22.53 -16.42 -14.32
C ILE A 291 22.91 -15.35 -15.34
N ARG A 292 21.86 -14.68 -15.82
CA ARG A 292 21.93 -13.42 -16.55
C ARG A 292 21.18 -12.35 -15.78
N ILE A 293 21.72 -11.13 -15.79
CA ILE A 293 21.11 -9.97 -15.17
C ILE A 293 20.60 -9.07 -16.30
N ASP A 294 19.25 -8.95 -16.38
CA ASP A 294 18.56 -8.24 -17.48
C ASP A 294 18.11 -6.83 -17.04
N GLY A 295 18.57 -6.32 -15.90
CA GLY A 295 18.18 -5.00 -15.40
C GLY A 295 18.69 -4.73 -14.01
N GLY A 296 18.28 -3.57 -13.47
CA GLY A 296 18.64 -3.13 -12.12
C GLY A 296 18.90 -1.64 -12.06
N ALA A 297 18.99 -1.11 -10.85
CA ALA A 297 19.31 0.29 -10.60
C ALA A 297 20.77 0.42 -10.15
N ARG A 298 21.52 1.36 -10.75
CA ARG A 298 22.93 1.60 -10.47
C ARG A 298 23.09 2.86 -9.64
N PHE A 299 23.94 2.78 -8.62
CA PHE A 299 24.28 3.87 -7.73
C PHE A 299 25.80 3.93 -7.54
N PRO A 300 26.37 5.09 -7.21
CA PRO A 300 27.77 5.19 -6.82
C PRO A 300 28.07 4.30 -5.62
N SER A 301 29.23 3.62 -5.64
CA SER A 301 29.70 2.85 -4.48
C SER A 301 29.92 3.76 -3.28
N GLY A 302 29.37 3.41 -2.12
CA GLY A 302 29.41 4.24 -0.92
C GLY A 302 28.11 4.99 -0.62
N ASP A 303 27.13 5.03 -1.52
CA ASP A 303 25.76 5.49 -1.22
C ASP A 303 25.10 4.48 -0.27
N ARG A 304 25.44 4.61 1.00
CA ARG A 304 24.81 3.88 2.10
C ARG A 304 23.50 4.58 2.42
N GLY A 305 22.47 4.32 1.63
CA GLY A 305 21.11 4.77 1.96
C GLY A 305 20.89 4.65 3.46
N ASN A 306 20.46 5.72 4.08
CA ASN A 306 20.41 5.99 5.51
C ASN A 306 20.09 4.73 6.34
N ARG A 307 20.86 4.46 7.39
CA ARG A 307 20.75 3.28 8.26
C ARG A 307 19.36 3.30 8.93
N GLY A 308 18.44 2.46 8.50
CA GLY A 308 17.12 2.40 9.15
C GLY A 308 16.16 1.33 8.64
N TYR A 309 16.35 0.82 7.45
CA TYR A 309 15.44 -0.19 6.90
C TYR A 309 15.91 -1.62 7.26
N GLN A 310 15.46 -2.14 8.41
CA GLN A 310 15.53 -3.57 8.68
C GLN A 310 14.42 -4.25 7.87
N SER A 311 14.80 -5.21 7.03
CA SER A 311 13.88 -5.98 6.19
C SER A 311 12.69 -6.52 6.98
N LEU A 312 11.50 -6.43 6.40
CA LEU A 312 10.24 -6.97 6.91
C LEU A 312 10.21 -8.52 7.04
N ASP A 313 11.34 -9.20 6.89
CA ASP A 313 11.44 -10.67 7.00
C ASP A 313 11.34 -11.20 8.44
N ARG A 314 11.16 -10.35 9.47
CA ARG A 314 11.01 -10.81 10.86
C ARG A 314 9.58 -10.96 11.37
N ALA A 315 8.57 -10.59 10.61
CA ALA A 315 7.17 -10.65 11.07
C ALA A 315 6.47 -12.01 10.81
N SER A 316 7.07 -12.93 10.05
CA SER A 316 6.47 -14.25 9.79
C SER A 316 7.07 -15.43 10.57
N ALA A 317 8.04 -15.18 11.46
CA ALA A 317 8.71 -16.24 12.24
C ALA A 317 8.26 -16.36 13.71
N SER A 318 7.27 -15.58 14.18
CA SER A 318 6.86 -15.59 15.57
C SER A 318 5.45 -16.16 15.84
N VAL A 319 4.92 -16.96 14.91
CA VAL A 319 3.68 -17.73 15.15
C VAL A 319 3.96 -19.19 14.85
N GLN A 320 4.66 -19.88 15.74
CA GLN A 320 4.58 -21.31 16.03
C GLN A 320 5.64 -21.66 17.07
N GLU A 321 5.26 -21.73 18.30
CA GLU A 321 5.69 -22.66 19.33
C GLU A 321 5.01 -22.24 20.64
N GLY A 322 3.73 -22.64 20.76
CA GLY A 322 3.00 -22.73 22.00
C GLY A 322 2.70 -24.19 22.22
N GLU A 323 3.61 -24.92 22.87
CA GLU A 323 3.34 -26.24 23.39
C GLU A 323 2.15 -26.22 24.38
N PRO A 324 1.27 -27.20 24.38
CA PRO A 324 0.27 -27.35 25.43
C PRO A 324 0.94 -27.96 26.67
N ALA A 325 1.14 -27.15 27.69
CA ALA A 325 1.49 -27.65 29.01
C ALA A 325 0.30 -28.31 29.68
N GLY A 326 0.54 -29.53 30.10
CA GLY A 326 -0.23 -30.56 30.69
C GLY A 326 -1.33 -30.17 31.69
N ALA A 327 -2.44 -30.85 31.51
CA ALA A 327 -3.35 -31.20 32.56
C ALA A 327 -2.72 -32.32 33.40
N ASP A 328 -2.49 -32.08 34.67
CA ASP A 328 -2.85 -33.05 35.70
C ASP A 328 -2.69 -32.45 37.13
N GLN A 329 -3.56 -32.91 38.02
CA GLN A 329 -3.51 -32.88 39.49
C GLN A 329 -3.90 -31.57 40.18
N GLN A 330 -5.17 -31.50 40.60
CA GLN A 330 -5.48 -31.59 42.04
C GLN A 330 -7.01 -31.57 42.27
N ALA A 331 -7.56 -32.75 42.36
CA ALA A 331 -8.76 -33.03 43.17
C ALA A 331 -8.30 -33.27 44.61
N GLU A 332 -9.14 -32.87 45.55
CA GLU A 332 -9.16 -33.13 46.99
C GLU A 332 -8.84 -31.96 47.93
N ARG A 333 -9.91 -31.72 48.68
CA ARG A 333 -10.07 -31.03 50.00
C ARG A 333 -10.83 -29.72 49.88
N ASP A 334 -11.88 -29.44 50.60
CA ASP A 334 -12.66 -30.08 51.70
C ASP A 334 -14.05 -29.45 51.69
N GLU A 335 -15.04 -30.24 51.95
CA GLU A 335 -16.10 -30.11 52.97
C GLU A 335 -15.72 -29.14 54.12
N ALA A 336 -16.48 -28.06 54.24
CA ALA A 336 -17.07 -27.51 55.46
C ALA A 336 -17.97 -26.30 55.12
#